data_ed55ab44e61a1dbab3c8bd6bc2c98fea
#
_entry.id   ed55ab44e61a1dbab3c8bd6bc2c98fea
#
_cell.length_a   1.000
_cell.length_b   1.000
_cell.length_c   1.000
_cell.angle_alpha   90.00
_cell.angle_beta   90.00
_cell.angle_gamma   90.00
#
_symmetry.space_group_name_H-M   'P 1'
#
loop_
_entity.id
_entity.type
_entity.pdbx_description
1 polymer ?
#
loop_
_entity_poly.entity_id
_entity_poly.type
_entity_poly.pdbx_seq_one_letter_code
_entity_poly.pdbx_strand_id
1 'polypeptide(L)'
;SWDDFARVELRVGTVVSAEVFENARNPAYILHIDCGAELGILKSSAQITDLYEPDDLIDRQVVCVVNFPPKQIGHIQSQCLVTGFPQGDGAVVLIAPDQPVANGLRLS
;
A
#
# COMPACT_ATOMS: atom_id res chain seq x y z
N SER A 1 -8.84 -17.62 13.13
CA SER A 1 -8.61 -18.96 12.60
C SER A 1 -7.82 -18.89 11.29
N TRP A 2 -7.36 -20.03 10.80
CA TRP A 2 -6.71 -20.12 9.50
C TRP A 2 -7.59 -19.60 8.38
N ASP A 3 -8.88 -19.93 8.43
CA ASP A 3 -9.83 -19.51 7.41
C ASP A 3 -10.05 -17.99 7.43
N ASP A 4 -10.04 -17.38 8.59
CA ASP A 4 -10.17 -15.93 8.71
C ASP A 4 -8.98 -15.23 8.06
N PHE A 5 -7.77 -15.70 8.32
CA PHE A 5 -6.58 -15.15 7.69
C PHE A 5 -6.60 -15.35 6.18
N ALA A 6 -7.02 -16.53 5.72
CA ALA A 6 -7.05 -16.86 4.29
C ALA A 6 -8.05 -16.00 3.51
N ARG A 7 -9.05 -15.40 4.16
CA ARG A 7 -9.99 -14.51 3.48
C ARG A 7 -9.41 -13.15 3.15
N VAL A 8 -8.35 -12.74 3.84
CA VAL A 8 -7.66 -11.48 3.55
C VAL A 8 -6.52 -11.77 2.60
N GLU A 9 -6.54 -11.18 1.41
CA GLU A 9 -5.51 -11.45 0.39
C GLU A 9 -4.46 -10.35 0.43
N LEU A 10 -3.27 -10.72 0.91
CA LEU A 10 -2.11 -9.82 0.99
C LEU A 10 -1.13 -10.17 -0.12
N ARG A 11 -0.73 -9.18 -0.90
CA ARG A 11 0.21 -9.35 -2.01
C ARG A 11 1.33 -8.34 -1.93
N VAL A 12 2.50 -8.71 -2.43
CA VAL A 12 3.63 -7.79 -2.55
C VAL A 12 3.47 -6.98 -3.82
N GLY A 13 3.78 -5.69 -3.73
CA GLY A 13 3.86 -4.82 -4.89
C GLY A 13 5.04 -3.86 -4.77
N THR A 14 5.45 -3.29 -5.90
CA THR A 14 6.51 -2.28 -5.95
C THR A 14 5.89 -0.93 -6.24
N VAL A 15 6.24 0.07 -5.45
CA VAL A 15 5.78 1.45 -5.67
C VAL A 15 6.41 1.99 -6.94
N VAL A 16 5.61 2.34 -7.93
CA VAL A 16 6.09 2.90 -9.20
C VAL A 16 5.94 4.41 -9.27
N SER A 17 5.01 4.99 -8.51
CA SER A 17 4.90 6.43 -8.36
C SER A 17 4.32 6.79 -6.99
N ALA A 18 4.69 7.96 -6.50
CA ALA A 18 4.20 8.49 -5.23
C ALA A 18 4.12 10.00 -5.35
N GLU A 19 3.00 10.56 -4.93
CA GLU A 19 2.79 12.00 -4.95
C GLU A 19 1.97 12.45 -3.74
N VAL A 20 2.11 13.70 -3.35
CA VAL A 20 1.30 14.28 -2.29
C VAL A 20 -0.16 14.31 -2.75
N PHE A 21 -1.05 13.83 -1.89
CA PHE A 21 -2.49 13.89 -2.16
C PHE A 21 -2.99 15.30 -1.80
N GLU A 22 -3.01 16.17 -2.79
CA GLU A 22 -3.47 17.54 -2.59
C GLU A 22 -4.94 17.54 -2.16
N ASN A 23 -5.25 18.40 -1.20
CA ASN A 23 -6.61 18.56 -0.69
C ASN A 23 -7.17 17.34 0.05
N ALA A 24 -6.32 16.38 0.42
CA ALA A 24 -6.75 15.28 1.26
C ALA A 24 -7.15 15.79 2.65
N ARG A 25 -8.15 15.17 3.25
CA ARG A 25 -8.62 15.54 4.59
C ARG A 25 -7.51 15.35 5.63
N ASN A 26 -6.80 14.24 5.55
CA ASN A 26 -5.61 13.97 6.36
C ASN A 26 -4.40 13.85 5.44
N PRO A 27 -3.20 14.27 5.88
CA PRO A 27 -2.01 14.13 5.05
C PRO A 27 -1.82 12.70 4.55
N ALA A 28 -1.66 12.56 3.24
CA ALA A 28 -1.55 11.27 2.59
C ALA A 28 -0.76 11.39 1.29
N TYR A 29 -0.32 10.26 0.79
CA TYR A 29 0.25 10.14 -0.56
C TYR A 29 -0.67 9.30 -1.44
N ILE A 30 -0.70 9.62 -2.74
CA ILE A 30 -1.28 8.74 -3.75
C ILE A 30 -0.16 7.88 -4.29
N LEU A 31 -0.29 6.57 -4.11
CA LEU A 31 0.69 5.60 -4.58
C LEU A 31 0.12 4.82 -5.76
N HIS A 32 0.96 4.54 -6.75
CA HIS A 32 0.68 3.54 -7.77
C HIS A 32 1.64 2.38 -7.53
N ILE A 33 1.10 1.18 -7.41
CA ILE A 33 1.84 0.01 -6.94
C ILE A 33 1.67 -1.10 -7.95
N ASP A 34 2.80 -1.57 -8.49
CA ASP A 34 2.81 -2.70 -9.42
C ASP A 34 2.68 -3.99 -8.61
N CYS A 35 1.50 -4.60 -8.67
CA CYS A 35 1.17 -5.83 -7.95
C CYS A 35 1.27 -7.07 -8.85
N GLY A 36 2.05 -7.00 -9.93
CA GLY A 36 2.28 -8.13 -10.82
C GLY A 36 1.30 -8.18 -11.99
N ALA A 37 1.56 -9.09 -12.92
CA ALA A 37 0.82 -9.17 -14.18
C ALA A 37 -0.68 -9.47 -13.98
N GLU A 38 -1.00 -10.26 -12.96
CA GLU A 38 -2.40 -10.65 -12.69
C GLU A 38 -3.22 -9.49 -12.18
N LEU A 39 -2.68 -8.72 -11.22
CA LEU A 39 -3.41 -7.63 -10.57
C LEU A 39 -3.16 -6.27 -11.23
N GLY A 40 -2.02 -6.12 -11.90
CA GLY A 40 -1.64 -4.87 -12.52
C GLY A 40 -1.20 -3.80 -11.51
N ILE A 41 -1.30 -2.55 -11.92
CA ILE A 41 -0.94 -1.40 -11.09
C ILE A 41 -2.18 -0.93 -10.35
N LEU A 42 -2.11 -0.93 -9.02
CA LEU A 42 -3.21 -0.52 -8.15
C LEU A 42 -2.89 0.83 -7.52
N LYS A 43 -3.93 1.63 -7.34
CA LYS A 43 -3.84 2.95 -6.71
C LYS A 43 -4.21 2.83 -5.23
N SER A 44 -3.48 3.55 -4.39
CA SER A 44 -3.77 3.60 -2.96
C SER A 44 -3.56 5.00 -2.41
N SER A 45 -4.47 5.43 -1.55
CA SER A 45 -4.24 6.59 -0.70
C SER A 45 -3.65 6.08 0.61
N ALA A 46 -2.46 6.53 0.97
CA ALA A 46 -1.73 6.03 2.13
C ALA A 46 -1.32 7.17 3.06
N GLN A 47 -1.73 7.09 4.33
CA GLN A 47 -1.40 8.08 5.36
C GLN A 47 -0.05 7.73 5.99
N ILE A 48 1.02 7.90 5.22
CA ILE A 48 2.39 7.51 5.58
C ILE A 48 3.37 8.67 5.44
N THR A 49 2.90 9.90 5.66
CA THR A 49 3.69 11.10 5.38
C THR A 49 4.72 11.45 6.44
N ASP A 50 4.66 10.87 7.63
CA ASP A 50 5.54 11.27 8.72
C ASP A 50 6.99 10.78 8.56
N LEU A 51 7.19 9.57 8.03
CA LEU A 51 8.50 8.94 7.96
C LEU A 51 9.07 8.83 6.55
N TYR A 52 8.26 9.09 5.52
CA TYR A 52 8.66 8.87 4.13
C TYR A 52 8.37 10.10 3.29
N GLU A 53 9.33 10.48 2.46
CA GLU A 53 9.09 11.43 1.36
C GLU A 53 8.67 10.64 0.13
N PRO A 54 7.92 11.24 -0.82
CA PRO A 54 7.50 10.51 -2.02
C PRO A 54 8.65 9.84 -2.78
N ASP A 55 9.78 10.53 -2.92
CA ASP A 55 10.93 9.97 -3.64
C ASP A 55 11.55 8.76 -2.94
N ASP A 56 11.43 8.68 -1.61
CA ASP A 56 11.93 7.53 -0.85
C ASP A 56 11.14 6.27 -1.12
N LEU A 57 9.91 6.40 -1.58
CA LEU A 57 9.00 5.28 -1.76
C LEU A 57 9.15 4.59 -3.10
N ILE A 58 9.67 5.30 -4.10
CA ILE A 58 9.82 4.74 -5.45
C ILE A 58 10.74 3.52 -5.39
N ASP A 59 10.32 2.45 -6.06
CA ASP A 59 11.02 1.16 -6.13
C ASP A 59 11.02 0.35 -4.84
N ARG A 60 10.39 0.82 -3.77
CA ARG A 60 10.20 0.01 -2.56
C ARG A 60 9.13 -1.03 -2.79
N GLN A 61 9.34 -2.21 -2.24
CA GLN A 61 8.28 -3.20 -2.12
C GLN A 61 7.48 -2.97 -0.84
N VAL A 62 6.18 -3.13 -0.97
CA VAL A 62 5.20 -2.98 0.12
C VAL A 62 4.28 -4.19 0.10
N VAL A 63 3.53 -4.39 1.18
CA VAL A 63 2.54 -5.46 1.28
C VAL A 63 1.16 -4.82 1.32
N CYS A 64 0.30 -5.25 0.40
CA CYS A 64 -1.01 -4.65 0.22
C CYS A 64 -2.12 -5.66 0.40
N VAL A 65 -3.22 -5.25 1.04
CA VAL A 65 -4.48 -6.00 0.98
C VAL A 65 -5.16 -5.62 -0.33
N VAL A 66 -5.42 -6.61 -1.17
CA VAL A 66 -5.88 -6.36 -2.55
C VAL A 66 -7.31 -6.81 -2.80
N ASN A 67 -7.97 -7.45 -1.85
CA ASN A 67 -9.33 -7.96 -2.04
C ASN A 67 -10.40 -7.28 -1.20
N PHE A 68 -10.10 -6.11 -0.63
CA PHE A 68 -11.12 -5.26 -0.04
C PHE A 68 -11.82 -4.49 -1.16
N PRO A 69 -13.11 -4.14 -1.00
CA PRO A 69 -13.77 -3.25 -1.95
C PRO A 69 -13.01 -1.93 -2.08
N PRO A 70 -12.90 -1.37 -3.28
CA PRO A 70 -12.28 -0.05 -3.44
C PRO A 70 -13.01 0.99 -2.58
N LYS A 71 -12.24 1.92 -2.02
CA LYS A 71 -12.76 2.97 -1.15
C LYS A 71 -12.58 4.32 -1.79
N GLN A 72 -13.66 5.09 -1.87
CA GLN A 72 -13.59 6.47 -2.35
C GLN A 72 -12.94 7.34 -1.29
N ILE A 73 -11.83 7.97 -1.64
CA ILE A 73 -11.10 8.91 -0.76
C ILE A 73 -10.88 10.17 -1.58
N GLY A 74 -11.60 11.25 -1.22
CA GLY A 74 -11.59 12.45 -2.03
C GLY A 74 -12.03 12.13 -3.47
N HIS A 75 -11.19 12.47 -4.44
CA HIS A 75 -11.49 12.27 -5.87
C HIS A 75 -10.91 10.98 -6.45
N ILE A 76 -10.31 10.13 -5.62
CA ILE A 76 -9.72 8.88 -6.10
C ILE A 76 -10.40 7.65 -5.49
N GLN A 77 -10.28 6.54 -6.21
CA GLN A 77 -10.64 5.22 -5.71
C GLN A 77 -9.36 4.56 -5.18
N SER A 78 -9.29 4.35 -3.85
CA SER A 78 -8.20 3.58 -3.26
C SER A 78 -8.52 2.11 -3.45
N GLN A 79 -7.70 1.41 -4.26
CA GLN A 79 -7.97 0.05 -4.73
C GLN A 79 -7.32 -1.02 -3.88
N CYS A 80 -6.36 -0.63 -3.04
CA CYS A 80 -5.70 -1.55 -2.14
C CYS A 80 -5.30 -0.82 -0.86
N LEU A 81 -5.05 -1.58 0.20
CA LEU A 81 -4.59 -1.06 1.48
C LEU A 81 -3.11 -1.37 1.64
N VAL A 82 -2.27 -0.35 1.67
CA VAL A 82 -0.86 -0.51 2.02
C VAL A 82 -0.75 -0.72 3.52
N THR A 83 -0.09 -1.80 3.93
CA THR A 83 -0.02 -2.17 5.35
C THR A 83 1.18 -1.56 6.04
N GLY A 84 1.05 -1.35 7.34
CA GLY A 84 2.13 -0.81 8.16
C GLY A 84 1.79 -0.87 9.64
N PHE A 85 2.75 -0.46 10.44
CA PHE A 85 2.63 -0.44 11.90
C PHE A 85 2.49 1.00 12.38
N PRO A 86 1.29 1.44 12.81
CA PRO A 86 1.15 2.77 13.40
C PRO A 86 1.79 2.79 14.77
N GLN A 87 2.68 3.76 14.98
CA GLN A 87 3.32 3.96 16.28
C GLN A 87 2.45 4.82 17.19
N GLY A 88 2.85 4.99 18.45
CA GLY A 88 2.08 5.76 19.43
C GLY A 88 1.88 7.23 19.05
N ASP A 89 2.80 7.80 18.24
CA ASP A 89 2.69 9.17 17.74
C ASP A 89 1.92 9.26 16.41
N GLY A 90 1.45 8.13 15.90
CA GLY A 90 0.71 8.07 14.63
C GLY A 90 1.57 7.85 13.40
N ALA A 91 2.90 7.92 13.51
CA ALA A 91 3.80 7.65 12.40
C ALA A 91 3.72 6.17 12.01
N VAL A 92 3.63 5.88 10.72
CA VAL A 92 3.45 4.51 10.23
C VAL A 92 4.76 3.98 9.65
N VAL A 93 5.18 2.80 10.12
CA VAL A 93 6.32 2.07 9.57
C VAL A 93 5.79 1.00 8.61
N LEU A 94 6.24 1.03 7.36
CA LEU A 94 5.76 0.11 6.32
C LEU A 94 6.28 -1.31 6.54
N ILE A 95 5.54 -2.27 5.98
CA ILE A 95 5.95 -3.68 5.94
C ILE A 95 6.55 -3.96 4.57
N ALA A 96 7.69 -4.63 4.55
CA ALA A 96 8.35 -5.05 3.32
C ALA A 96 8.87 -6.48 3.47
N PRO A 97 9.01 -7.23 2.36
CA PRO A 97 9.70 -8.52 2.43
C PRO A 97 11.18 -8.29 2.76
N ASP A 98 11.78 -9.22 3.50
CA ASP A 98 13.19 -9.16 3.88
C ASP A 98 14.12 -9.17 2.67
N GLN A 99 13.73 -9.89 1.63
CA GLN A 99 14.46 -9.99 0.36
C GLN A 99 13.52 -9.57 -0.76
N PRO A 100 14.04 -9.04 -1.88
CA PRO A 100 13.18 -8.75 -3.03
C PRO A 100 12.50 -10.03 -3.52
N VAL A 101 11.23 -9.93 -3.82
CA VAL A 101 10.42 -11.03 -4.34
C VAL A 101 9.63 -10.58 -5.56
N ALA A 102 9.07 -11.51 -6.30
CA ALA A 102 8.25 -11.18 -7.44
C ALA A 102 6.99 -10.42 -7.01
N ASN A 103 6.64 -9.37 -7.73
CA ASN A 103 5.40 -8.65 -7.49
C ASN A 103 4.20 -9.56 -7.68
N GLY A 104 3.24 -9.45 -6.78
CA GLY A 104 2.04 -10.27 -6.81
C GLY A 104 2.10 -11.53 -5.97
N LEU A 105 3.25 -11.86 -5.40
CA LEU A 105 3.32 -13.01 -4.50
C LEU A 105 2.40 -12.79 -3.29
N ARG A 106 1.68 -13.84 -2.93
CA ARG A 106 0.74 -13.80 -1.82
C ARG A 106 1.43 -14.14 -0.50
N LEU A 107 1.15 -13.34 0.51
CA LEU A 107 1.53 -13.63 1.88
C LEU A 107 0.68 -14.79 2.41
N SER A 108 1.32 -15.74 3.04
CA SER A 108 0.61 -16.88 3.62
C SER A 108 1.13 -17.24 5.00
#